data_4e267798816fab3157578ccc3afe8d55
#
_entry.id   4e267798816fab3157578ccc3afe8d55
#
_cell.length_a   1.000
_cell.length_b   1.000
_cell.length_c   1.000
_cell.angle_alpha   90.00
_cell.angle_beta   90.00
_cell.angle_gamma   90.00
#
_symmetry.space_group_name_H-M   'P 1'
#
loop_
_entity.id
_entity.type
_entity.pdbx_description
1 polymer ?
#
loop_
_entity_poly.entity_id
_entity_poly.type
_entity_poly.pdbx_seq_one_letter_code
_entity_poly.pdbx_strand_id
1 'polypeptide(L)'
;MLEDGGRLGYVRGMTSLDELTVRARSLVRDGRRALLGITGSPGAGKSTLAEQLVALLRPAPPEGLPAGEWVAYVPMDGFHLADAELDRLGRRDRKGAPDTFDAAGYAALLRRLRDDEDEVVYAPAFERDLEQPVAGSIPVPRAARLVVTEGNYLLLDRGDWARVRPLLHETWYCDLIQDERVRRLVRRHERFGKDADTALAWTLGTDQRNADLVAATRPRADLVVPDTVLRSIGDPEATTG
;
A
#
# COMPACT_ATOMS: atom_id res chain seq x y z
N MET A 1 -21.63 -22.31 -34.21
CA MET A 1 -20.32 -22.69 -33.68
C MET A 1 -20.01 -21.66 -32.59
N LEU A 2 -20.25 -22.06 -31.34
CA LEU A 2 -20.24 -21.18 -30.17
C LEU A 2 -18.83 -21.20 -29.58
N GLU A 3 -18.16 -20.07 -29.55
CA GLU A 3 -16.86 -19.94 -28.89
C GLU A 3 -17.04 -19.66 -27.41
N ASP A 4 -16.35 -20.47 -26.69
CA ASP A 4 -16.31 -20.67 -25.26
C ASP A 4 -15.70 -19.43 -24.57
N GLY A 5 -16.54 -18.73 -23.80
CA GLY A 5 -16.10 -17.63 -22.96
C GLY A 5 -15.30 -18.17 -21.77
N GLY A 6 -13.97 -17.99 -21.84
CA GLY A 6 -13.03 -18.36 -20.79
C GLY A 6 -13.48 -17.83 -19.42
N ARG A 7 -13.98 -18.68 -18.57
CA ARG A 7 -14.24 -18.44 -17.15
C ARG A 7 -12.90 -18.09 -16.49
N LEU A 8 -12.77 -16.86 -16.04
CA LEU A 8 -11.79 -16.48 -15.04
C LEU A 8 -11.97 -17.42 -13.84
N GLY A 9 -11.02 -18.35 -13.67
CA GLY A 9 -11.01 -19.27 -12.56
C GLY A 9 -11.01 -18.46 -11.25
N TYR A 10 -11.98 -18.74 -10.41
CA TYR A 10 -12.06 -18.28 -9.03
C TYR A 10 -10.75 -18.68 -8.34
N VAL A 11 -9.81 -17.76 -8.19
CA VAL A 11 -8.56 -17.99 -7.48
C VAL A 11 -8.95 -18.31 -6.05
N ARG A 12 -8.68 -19.56 -5.63
CA ARG A 12 -8.85 -20.03 -4.25
C ARG A 12 -8.27 -18.95 -3.34
N GLY A 13 -9.09 -18.37 -2.47
CA GLY A 13 -8.68 -17.21 -1.65
C GLY A 13 -7.39 -17.54 -0.91
N MET A 14 -6.38 -16.68 -1.02
CA MET A 14 -5.15 -16.78 -0.23
C MET A 14 -5.53 -16.66 1.24
N THR A 15 -5.15 -17.66 2.03
CA THR A 15 -5.62 -17.84 3.42
C THR A 15 -4.52 -17.61 4.45
N SER A 16 -3.28 -17.40 4.02
CA SER A 16 -2.14 -17.19 4.91
C SER A 16 -1.14 -16.17 4.36
N LEU A 17 -0.33 -15.61 5.27
CA LEU A 17 0.77 -14.72 4.91
C LEU A 17 1.87 -15.46 4.09
N ASP A 18 2.06 -16.76 4.35
CA ASP A 18 3.02 -17.58 3.60
C ASP A 18 2.61 -17.72 2.13
N GLU A 19 1.32 -17.97 1.86
CA GLU A 19 0.81 -18.04 0.49
C GLU A 19 0.96 -16.70 -0.24
N LEU A 20 0.71 -15.57 0.45
CA LEU A 20 0.94 -14.24 -0.08
C LEU A 20 2.44 -14.00 -0.37
N THR A 21 3.32 -14.46 0.51
CA THR A 21 4.78 -14.35 0.33
C THR A 21 5.26 -15.13 -0.90
N VAL A 22 4.76 -16.35 -1.08
CA VAL A 22 5.07 -17.17 -2.28
C VAL A 22 4.57 -16.47 -3.55
N ARG A 23 3.34 -15.92 -3.51
CA ARG A 23 2.77 -15.18 -4.65
C ARG A 23 3.59 -13.93 -4.99
N ALA A 24 3.94 -13.11 -3.99
CA ALA A 24 4.75 -11.91 -4.20
C ALA A 24 6.09 -12.24 -4.84
N ARG A 25 6.78 -13.28 -4.34
CA ARG A 25 8.06 -13.75 -4.92
C ARG A 25 7.91 -14.20 -6.37
N SER A 26 6.79 -14.84 -6.72
CA SER A 26 6.52 -15.31 -8.09
C SER A 26 6.31 -14.19 -9.11
N LEU A 27 6.14 -12.93 -8.67
CA LEU A 27 6.04 -11.77 -9.57
C LEU A 27 7.39 -11.42 -10.22
N VAL A 28 8.49 -11.76 -9.56
CA VAL A 28 9.84 -11.55 -10.12
C VAL A 28 10.13 -12.66 -11.11
N ARG A 29 10.06 -12.33 -12.39
CA ARG A 29 10.30 -13.26 -13.51
C ARG A 29 11.33 -12.66 -14.44
N ASP A 30 12.16 -13.52 -15.02
CA ASP A 30 13.13 -13.13 -16.06
C ASP A 30 14.08 -11.99 -15.65
N GLY A 31 14.37 -11.85 -14.34
CA GLY A 31 15.23 -10.81 -13.79
C GLY A 31 14.68 -9.38 -13.89
N ARG A 32 13.46 -9.19 -14.38
CA ARG A 32 12.82 -7.88 -14.48
C ARG A 32 12.26 -7.42 -13.14
N ARG A 33 12.27 -6.11 -12.91
CA ARG A 33 11.65 -5.53 -11.71
C ARG A 33 10.13 -5.63 -11.77
N ALA A 34 9.52 -6.16 -10.71
CA ALA A 34 8.08 -6.18 -10.51
C ALA A 34 7.67 -5.15 -9.46
N LEU A 35 6.47 -4.56 -9.64
CA LEU A 35 5.85 -3.63 -8.71
C LEU A 35 4.55 -4.24 -8.20
N LEU A 36 4.49 -4.51 -6.88
CA LEU A 36 3.31 -5.00 -6.18
C LEU A 36 2.65 -3.84 -5.41
N GLY A 37 1.40 -3.55 -5.70
CA GLY A 37 0.60 -2.56 -4.98
C GLY A 37 -0.29 -3.20 -3.91
N ILE A 38 -0.24 -2.71 -2.68
CA ILE A 38 -1.13 -3.11 -1.59
C ILE A 38 -2.03 -1.93 -1.25
N THR A 39 -3.34 -2.10 -1.41
CA THR A 39 -4.32 -1.04 -1.21
C THR A 39 -5.44 -1.48 -0.27
N GLY A 40 -6.30 -0.56 0.12
CA GLY A 40 -7.42 -0.79 1.04
C GLY A 40 -7.72 0.46 1.85
N SER A 41 -8.85 0.46 2.53
CA SER A 41 -9.32 1.60 3.32
C SER A 41 -8.33 2.00 4.43
N PRO A 42 -8.34 3.28 4.88
CA PRO A 42 -7.58 3.68 6.06
C PRO A 42 -7.83 2.73 7.25
N GLY A 43 -6.76 2.29 7.92
CA GLY A 43 -6.86 1.34 9.05
C GLY A 43 -6.98 -0.14 8.65
N ALA A 44 -6.97 -0.50 7.35
CA ALA A 44 -7.12 -1.88 6.90
C ALA A 44 -5.87 -2.77 7.08
N GLY A 45 -4.75 -2.24 7.58
CA GLY A 45 -3.54 -3.03 7.85
C GLY A 45 -2.59 -3.17 6.65
N LYS A 46 -2.70 -2.29 5.63
CA LYS A 46 -1.84 -2.28 4.43
C LYS A 46 -0.35 -2.24 4.75
N SER A 47 0.06 -1.25 5.56
CA SER A 47 1.46 -1.05 5.94
C SER A 47 2.00 -2.23 6.73
N THR A 48 1.21 -2.76 7.69
CA THR A 48 1.56 -3.96 8.46
C THR A 48 1.77 -5.17 7.53
N LEU A 49 0.86 -5.38 6.57
CA LEU A 49 1.01 -6.46 5.59
C LEU A 49 2.26 -6.25 4.72
N ALA A 50 2.48 -5.03 4.22
CA ALA A 50 3.64 -4.71 3.38
C ALA A 50 4.98 -4.94 4.12
N GLU A 51 5.07 -4.45 5.36
CA GLU A 51 6.26 -4.59 6.20
C GLU A 51 6.57 -6.05 6.53
N GLN A 52 5.58 -6.83 6.94
CA GLN A 52 5.76 -8.26 7.22
C GLN A 52 6.11 -9.05 5.95
N LEU A 53 5.44 -8.76 4.84
CA LEU A 53 5.75 -9.37 3.56
C LEU A 53 7.20 -9.11 3.14
N VAL A 54 7.66 -7.88 3.24
CA VAL A 54 9.04 -7.50 2.92
C VAL A 54 10.03 -8.17 3.88
N ALA A 55 9.71 -8.26 5.17
CA ALA A 55 10.54 -8.94 6.16
C ALA A 55 10.73 -10.43 5.85
N LEU A 56 9.66 -11.11 5.41
CA LEU A 56 9.70 -12.52 5.02
C LEU A 56 10.40 -12.75 3.67
N LEU A 57 10.27 -11.80 2.75
CA LEU A 57 10.86 -11.91 1.41
C LEU A 57 12.38 -11.68 1.43
N ARG A 58 12.88 -10.70 2.20
CA ARG A 58 14.29 -10.33 2.22
C ARG A 58 15.28 -11.50 2.35
N PRO A 59 15.10 -12.45 3.29
CA PRO A 59 16.01 -13.60 3.44
C PRO A 59 15.83 -14.69 2.40
N ALA A 60 14.77 -14.65 1.58
CA ALA A 60 14.35 -15.72 0.68
C ALA A 60 14.22 -15.25 -0.78
N PRO A 61 15.31 -14.84 -1.45
CA PRO A 61 15.28 -14.36 -2.82
C PRO A 61 14.89 -15.47 -3.81
N PRO A 62 14.40 -15.10 -5.00
CA PRO A 62 14.38 -16.00 -6.15
C PRO A 62 15.78 -16.51 -6.50
N GLU A 63 15.86 -17.64 -7.20
CA GLU A 63 17.12 -18.20 -7.67
C GLU A 63 17.92 -17.17 -8.47
N GLY A 64 19.23 -17.07 -8.19
CA GLY A 64 20.15 -16.15 -8.85
C GLY A 64 20.17 -14.72 -8.31
N LEU A 65 19.36 -14.38 -7.31
CA LEU A 65 19.37 -13.07 -6.66
C LEU A 65 20.01 -13.14 -5.26
N PRO A 66 20.77 -12.10 -4.85
CA PRO A 66 21.32 -12.03 -3.50
C PRO A 66 20.21 -11.77 -2.47
N ALA A 67 20.38 -12.29 -1.26
CA ALA A 67 19.50 -11.99 -0.15
C ALA A 67 19.62 -10.53 0.27
N GLY A 68 18.52 -9.96 0.81
CA GLY A 68 18.47 -8.62 1.41
C GLY A 68 18.00 -7.54 0.47
N GLU A 69 18.75 -7.19 -0.55
CA GLU A 69 18.48 -6.00 -1.38
C GLU A 69 17.51 -6.25 -2.56
N TRP A 70 17.09 -7.50 -2.79
CA TRP A 70 16.23 -7.83 -3.93
C TRP A 70 14.78 -7.34 -3.80
N VAL A 71 14.35 -6.93 -2.59
CA VAL A 71 13.03 -6.35 -2.33
C VAL A 71 13.14 -5.00 -1.65
N ALA A 72 12.39 -4.01 -2.14
CA ALA A 72 12.28 -2.67 -1.57
C ALA A 72 10.83 -2.36 -1.17
N TYR A 73 10.67 -1.49 -0.17
CA TYR A 73 9.38 -0.99 0.28
C TYR A 73 9.29 0.51 0.02
N VAL A 74 8.24 0.94 -0.68
CA VAL A 74 8.02 2.34 -1.08
C VAL A 74 6.57 2.72 -0.80
N PRO A 75 6.25 3.28 0.38
CA PRO A 75 4.90 3.69 0.73
C PRO A 75 4.47 4.95 -0.05
N MET A 76 3.17 5.02 -0.40
CA MET A 76 2.53 6.18 -1.02
C MET A 76 2.57 7.41 -0.10
N ASP A 77 2.59 7.21 1.20
CA ASP A 77 2.49 8.29 2.20
C ASP A 77 3.63 9.32 2.08
N GLY A 78 4.79 8.94 1.54
CA GLY A 78 5.87 9.88 1.21
C GLY A 78 5.49 10.96 0.17
N PHE A 79 4.34 10.81 -0.50
CA PHE A 79 3.82 11.77 -1.47
C PHE A 79 2.71 12.67 -0.93
N HIS A 80 2.51 12.74 0.39
CA HIS A 80 1.70 13.80 0.98
C HIS A 80 2.27 15.17 0.57
N LEU A 81 1.38 16.13 0.29
CA LEU A 81 1.80 17.52 0.19
C LEU A 81 2.22 18.02 1.57
N ALA A 82 3.25 18.86 1.60
CA ALA A 82 3.72 19.50 2.83
C ALA A 82 2.60 20.38 3.43
N ASP A 83 2.61 20.53 4.75
CA ASP A 83 1.61 21.29 5.48
C ASP A 83 1.49 22.74 4.98
N ALA A 84 2.62 23.39 4.68
CA ALA A 84 2.63 24.73 4.10
C ALA A 84 1.89 24.81 2.75
N GLU A 85 1.99 23.78 1.93
CA GLU A 85 1.24 23.71 0.65
C GLU A 85 -0.24 23.40 0.88
N LEU A 86 -0.57 22.53 1.84
CA LEU A 86 -1.94 22.26 2.22
C LEU A 86 -2.65 23.51 2.77
N ASP A 87 -1.93 24.33 3.56
CA ASP A 87 -2.43 25.62 4.06
C ASP A 87 -2.68 26.60 2.91
N ARG A 88 -1.73 26.73 1.97
CA ARG A 88 -1.89 27.57 0.77
C ARG A 88 -3.10 27.15 -0.08
N LEU A 89 -3.38 25.84 -0.15
CA LEU A 89 -4.50 25.29 -0.91
C LEU A 89 -5.81 25.24 -0.13
N GLY A 90 -5.81 25.58 1.17
CA GLY A 90 -7.00 25.44 2.04
C GLY A 90 -7.46 24.00 2.19
N ARG A 91 -6.50 23.03 2.30
CA ARG A 91 -6.78 21.59 2.36
C ARG A 91 -6.25 20.90 3.61
N ARG A 92 -5.75 21.67 4.58
CA ARG A 92 -5.16 21.14 5.81
C ARG A 92 -6.12 20.33 6.65
N ASP A 93 -7.38 20.76 6.68
CA ASP A 93 -8.49 20.16 7.42
C ASP A 93 -8.89 18.75 6.94
N ARG A 94 -8.42 18.37 5.74
CA ARG A 94 -8.69 17.06 5.15
C ARG A 94 -7.41 16.32 4.72
N LYS A 95 -6.27 16.61 5.38
CA LYS A 95 -5.00 15.90 5.15
C LYS A 95 -5.23 14.39 5.16
N GLY A 96 -4.73 13.68 4.14
CA GLY A 96 -4.99 12.27 3.89
C GLY A 96 -6.10 12.00 2.86
N ALA A 97 -6.84 13.04 2.39
CA ALA A 97 -7.74 12.92 1.24
C ALA A 97 -6.96 12.83 -0.09
N PRO A 98 -7.54 12.27 -1.18
CA PRO A 98 -6.82 12.05 -2.44
C PRO A 98 -6.14 13.28 -3.04
N ASP A 99 -6.72 14.47 -2.83
CA ASP A 99 -6.24 15.74 -3.35
C ASP A 99 -5.24 16.47 -2.41
N THR A 100 -4.75 15.76 -1.40
CA THR A 100 -3.69 16.21 -0.49
C THR A 100 -2.37 15.48 -0.71
N PHE A 101 -2.23 14.84 -1.85
CA PHE A 101 -1.04 14.11 -2.30
C PHE A 101 -0.58 14.61 -3.67
N ASP A 102 0.71 14.46 -3.94
CA ASP A 102 1.28 14.54 -5.29
C ASP A 102 1.12 13.20 -6.02
N ALA A 103 -0.08 12.97 -6.54
CA ALA A 103 -0.39 11.74 -7.27
C ALA A 103 0.42 11.62 -8.59
N ALA A 104 0.71 12.76 -9.23
CA ALA A 104 1.49 12.78 -10.47
C ALA A 104 2.96 12.43 -10.20
N GLY A 105 3.56 12.99 -9.14
CA GLY A 105 4.91 12.65 -8.69
C GLY A 105 5.03 11.18 -8.27
N TYR A 106 4.02 10.65 -7.57
CA TYR A 106 3.98 9.23 -7.23
C TYR A 106 3.94 8.34 -8.47
N ALA A 107 3.07 8.63 -9.44
CA ALA A 107 3.03 7.90 -10.69
C ALA A 107 4.35 8.01 -11.50
N ALA A 108 5.00 9.17 -11.47
CA ALA A 108 6.31 9.36 -12.11
C ALA A 108 7.41 8.52 -11.45
N LEU A 109 7.42 8.44 -10.10
CA LEU A 109 8.35 7.55 -9.38
C LEU A 109 8.12 6.08 -9.75
N LEU A 110 6.88 5.61 -9.73
CA LEU A 110 6.56 4.21 -10.10
C LEU A 110 6.98 3.89 -11.53
N ARG A 111 6.86 4.86 -12.45
CA ARG A 111 7.35 4.70 -13.83
C ARG A 111 8.87 4.55 -13.87
N ARG A 112 9.62 5.43 -13.20
CA ARG A 112 11.08 5.32 -13.10
C ARG A 112 11.50 3.95 -12.54
N LEU A 113 10.82 3.48 -11.49
CA LEU A 113 11.08 2.17 -10.91
C LEU A 113 10.79 1.04 -11.91
N ARG A 114 9.73 1.15 -12.71
CA ARG A 114 9.36 0.16 -13.71
C ARG A 114 10.30 0.12 -14.91
N ASP A 115 10.76 1.27 -15.35
CA ASP A 115 11.67 1.42 -16.49
C ASP A 115 13.07 0.84 -16.17
N ASP A 116 13.44 0.81 -14.88
CA ASP A 116 14.64 0.14 -14.34
C ASP A 116 15.97 0.61 -14.97
N GLU A 117 16.05 1.86 -15.32
CA GLU A 117 17.22 2.46 -15.99
C GLU A 117 18.25 3.03 -15.00
N ASP A 118 17.78 3.50 -13.83
CA ASP A 118 18.60 4.14 -12.80
C ASP A 118 19.34 3.11 -11.93
N GLU A 119 20.57 3.44 -11.51
CA GLU A 119 21.30 2.62 -10.52
C GLU A 119 20.63 2.67 -9.14
N VAL A 120 20.12 3.84 -8.74
CA VAL A 120 19.35 4.03 -7.52
C VAL A 120 18.22 5.03 -7.77
N VAL A 121 17.00 4.67 -7.43
CA VAL A 121 15.87 5.60 -7.39
C VAL A 121 15.61 5.97 -5.93
N TYR A 122 15.65 7.26 -5.61
CA TYR A 122 15.30 7.74 -4.27
C TYR A 122 13.83 8.08 -4.18
N ALA A 123 13.13 7.44 -3.23
CA ALA A 123 11.74 7.74 -2.91
C ALA A 123 11.64 8.55 -1.61
N PRO A 124 10.58 9.37 -1.44
CA PRO A 124 10.32 10.03 -0.17
C PRO A 124 9.72 9.05 0.85
N ALA A 125 9.93 9.33 2.14
CA ALA A 125 9.20 8.73 3.23
C ALA A 125 8.33 9.77 3.94
N PHE A 126 7.25 9.34 4.58
CA PHE A 126 6.49 10.18 5.49
C PHE A 126 7.06 10.01 6.91
N GLU A 127 7.65 11.09 7.43
CA GLU A 127 8.20 11.09 8.79
C GLU A 127 7.11 11.44 9.80
N ARG A 128 6.77 10.50 10.67
CA ARG A 128 5.62 10.64 11.55
C ARG A 128 5.84 11.62 12.69
N ASP A 129 7.07 11.76 13.17
CA ASP A 129 7.41 12.72 14.22
C ASP A 129 7.34 14.16 13.70
N LEU A 130 7.63 14.36 12.42
CA LEU A 130 7.52 15.64 11.74
C LEU A 130 6.15 15.88 11.13
N GLU A 131 5.35 14.82 10.96
CA GLU A 131 4.08 14.84 10.19
C GLU A 131 4.26 15.38 8.76
N GLN A 132 5.43 15.14 8.14
CA GLN A 132 5.82 15.67 6.82
C GLN A 132 6.48 14.60 5.94
N PRO A 133 6.34 14.71 4.60
CA PRO A 133 7.14 13.94 3.68
C PRO A 133 8.59 14.46 3.65
N VAL A 134 9.54 13.53 3.65
CA VAL A 134 10.98 13.82 3.54
C VAL A 134 11.51 13.20 2.25
N ALA A 135 12.03 14.03 1.36
CA ALA A 135 12.56 13.59 0.08
C ALA A 135 13.87 12.80 0.24
N GLY A 136 14.10 11.82 -0.66
CA GLY A 136 15.37 11.08 -0.71
C GLY A 136 15.60 10.10 0.44
N SER A 137 14.58 9.76 1.21
CA SER A 137 14.68 8.92 2.41
C SER A 137 14.84 7.43 2.11
N ILE A 138 14.30 6.95 0.99
CA ILE A 138 14.25 5.52 0.66
C ILE A 138 15.06 5.28 -0.61
N PRO A 139 16.27 4.68 -0.51
CA PRO A 139 17.00 4.25 -1.68
C PRO A 139 16.41 2.93 -2.22
N VAL A 140 16.12 2.89 -3.50
CA VAL A 140 15.72 1.68 -4.23
C VAL A 140 16.81 1.36 -5.26
N PRO A 141 17.75 0.47 -4.93
CA PRO A 141 18.85 0.12 -5.84
C PRO A 141 18.34 -0.69 -7.03
N ARG A 142 19.12 -0.72 -8.11
CA ARG A 142 18.83 -1.57 -9.28
C ARG A 142 18.69 -3.04 -8.91
N ALA A 143 19.40 -3.50 -7.88
CA ALA A 143 19.29 -4.86 -7.37
C ALA A 143 17.90 -5.22 -6.83
N ALA A 144 17.07 -4.23 -6.44
CA ALA A 144 15.70 -4.48 -5.99
C ALA A 144 14.81 -4.90 -7.17
N ARG A 145 14.55 -6.20 -7.26
CA ARG A 145 13.71 -6.80 -8.33
C ARG A 145 12.24 -6.83 -8.00
N LEU A 146 11.88 -6.71 -6.71
CA LEU A 146 10.50 -6.52 -6.27
C LEU A 146 10.39 -5.20 -5.51
N VAL A 147 9.47 -4.34 -5.93
CA VAL A 147 9.09 -3.16 -5.17
C VAL A 147 7.67 -3.39 -4.64
N VAL A 148 7.54 -3.40 -3.32
CA VAL A 148 6.26 -3.41 -2.63
C VAL A 148 5.89 -1.96 -2.33
N THR A 149 4.78 -1.49 -2.86
CA THR A 149 4.24 -0.17 -2.59
C THR A 149 2.85 -0.29 -1.98
N GLU A 150 2.48 0.60 -1.05
CA GLU A 150 1.16 0.57 -0.45
C GLU A 150 0.56 1.97 -0.33
N GLY A 151 -0.76 2.01 -0.31
CA GLY A 151 -1.50 3.25 -0.13
C GLY A 151 -2.98 3.12 -0.37
N ASN A 152 -3.73 4.13 0.06
CA ASN A 152 -5.20 4.12 -0.04
C ASN A 152 -5.68 4.17 -1.50
N TYR A 153 -4.96 4.91 -2.37
CA TYR A 153 -5.51 5.40 -3.64
C TYR A 153 -4.97 4.71 -4.89
N LEU A 154 -4.27 3.57 -4.75
CA LEU A 154 -3.60 2.89 -5.88
C LEU A 154 -4.56 2.43 -6.99
N LEU A 155 -5.83 2.24 -6.67
CA LEU A 155 -6.88 1.79 -7.60
C LEU A 155 -7.88 2.88 -7.99
N LEU A 156 -7.67 4.15 -7.58
CA LEU A 156 -8.53 5.24 -8.05
C LEU A 156 -8.33 5.50 -9.54
N ASP A 157 -9.46 5.73 -10.25
CA ASP A 157 -9.50 5.96 -11.70
C ASP A 157 -9.74 7.41 -12.09
N ARG A 158 -9.46 8.35 -11.17
CA ARG A 158 -9.70 9.79 -11.39
C ARG A 158 -8.40 10.57 -11.30
N GLY A 159 -8.33 11.63 -12.11
CA GLY A 159 -7.17 12.53 -12.13
C GLY A 159 -5.88 11.76 -12.33
N ASP A 160 -4.80 12.23 -11.68
CA ASP A 160 -3.49 11.61 -11.78
C ASP A 160 -3.39 10.23 -11.11
N TRP A 161 -4.30 9.90 -10.19
CA TRP A 161 -4.38 8.56 -9.60
C TRP A 161 -4.66 7.46 -10.63
N ALA A 162 -5.42 7.76 -11.69
CA ALA A 162 -5.68 6.81 -12.78
C ALA A 162 -4.41 6.31 -13.48
N ARG A 163 -3.29 7.02 -13.31
CA ARG A 163 -1.98 6.68 -13.90
C ARG A 163 -1.23 5.62 -13.09
N VAL A 164 -1.65 5.35 -11.83
CA VAL A 164 -0.93 4.46 -10.90
C VAL A 164 -1.15 2.99 -11.23
N ARG A 165 -2.42 2.55 -11.32
CA ARG A 165 -2.75 1.13 -11.53
C ARG A 165 -2.07 0.50 -12.73
N PRO A 166 -1.96 1.16 -13.91
CA PRO A 166 -1.28 0.59 -15.09
C PRO A 166 0.23 0.34 -14.90
N LEU A 167 0.85 0.95 -13.89
CA LEU A 167 2.27 0.78 -13.59
C LEU A 167 2.54 -0.43 -12.69
N LEU A 168 1.54 -0.92 -11.98
CA LEU A 168 1.63 -2.04 -11.05
C LEU A 168 1.42 -3.37 -11.79
N HIS A 169 2.24 -4.37 -11.48
CA HIS A 169 2.11 -5.71 -12.06
C HIS A 169 0.97 -6.47 -11.42
N GLU A 170 0.78 -6.28 -10.12
CA GLU A 170 -0.32 -6.85 -9.36
C GLU A 170 -0.76 -5.89 -8.26
N THR A 171 -2.04 -5.93 -7.90
CA THR A 171 -2.63 -5.12 -6.82
C THR A 171 -3.44 -5.98 -5.88
N TRP A 172 -3.17 -5.86 -4.57
CA TRP A 172 -3.87 -6.56 -3.50
C TRP A 172 -4.70 -5.58 -2.70
N TYR A 173 -5.96 -5.94 -2.45
CA TYR A 173 -6.88 -5.16 -1.65
C TYR A 173 -7.03 -5.77 -0.26
N CYS A 174 -6.69 -5.03 0.79
CA CYS A 174 -6.89 -5.41 2.18
C CYS A 174 -8.35 -5.20 2.58
N ASP A 175 -9.09 -6.31 2.77
CA ASP A 175 -10.53 -6.33 3.04
C ASP A 175 -10.79 -6.61 4.52
N LEU A 176 -10.44 -5.64 5.38
CA LEU A 176 -10.68 -5.71 6.82
C LEU A 176 -12.12 -5.28 7.14
N ILE A 177 -12.79 -6.01 8.03
CA ILE A 177 -14.15 -5.66 8.48
C ILE A 177 -14.17 -4.29 9.14
N GLN A 178 -15.28 -3.55 8.94
CA GLN A 178 -15.40 -2.15 9.32
C GLN A 178 -15.17 -1.91 10.81
N ASP A 179 -15.75 -2.70 11.69
CA ASP A 179 -15.65 -2.51 13.14
C ASP A 179 -14.20 -2.61 13.63
N GLU A 180 -13.42 -3.55 13.08
CA GLU A 180 -12.02 -3.71 13.41
C GLU A 180 -11.19 -2.53 12.86
N ARG A 181 -11.48 -2.12 11.63
CA ARG A 181 -10.84 -0.97 10.99
C ARG A 181 -11.04 0.31 11.80
N VAL A 182 -12.27 0.58 12.23
CA VAL A 182 -12.62 1.75 13.06
C VAL A 182 -11.87 1.68 14.40
N ARG A 183 -11.88 0.53 15.09
CA ARG A 183 -11.14 0.34 16.33
C ARG A 183 -9.65 0.65 16.18
N ARG A 184 -9.02 0.15 15.10
CA ARG A 184 -7.59 0.40 14.82
C ARG A 184 -7.30 1.87 14.55
N LEU A 185 -8.18 2.56 13.81
CA LEU A 185 -8.03 3.99 13.51
C LEU A 185 -8.16 4.85 14.76
N VAL A 186 -9.16 4.62 15.60
CA VAL A 186 -9.33 5.35 16.86
C VAL A 186 -8.09 5.20 17.73
N ARG A 187 -7.64 3.95 17.99
CA ARG A 187 -6.41 3.70 18.76
C ARG A 187 -5.18 4.39 18.16
N ARG A 188 -5.07 4.41 16.83
CA ARG A 188 -3.97 5.10 16.15
C ARG A 188 -4.01 6.60 16.39
N HIS A 189 -5.18 7.22 16.25
CA HIS A 189 -5.35 8.65 16.50
C HIS A 189 -5.07 9.04 17.96
N GLU A 190 -5.53 8.23 18.91
CA GLU A 190 -5.23 8.42 20.34
C GLU A 190 -3.73 8.32 20.62
N ARG A 191 -3.05 7.29 20.06
CA ARG A 191 -1.60 7.11 20.18
C ARG A 191 -0.80 8.31 19.66
N PHE A 192 -1.33 9.02 18.66
CA PHE A 192 -0.73 10.23 18.09
C PHE A 192 -1.29 11.52 18.69
N GLY A 193 -1.87 11.45 19.91
CA GLY A 193 -2.16 12.61 20.75
C GLY A 193 -3.54 13.23 20.61
N LYS A 194 -4.48 12.60 19.85
CA LYS A 194 -5.89 13.03 19.88
C LYS A 194 -6.58 12.46 21.12
N ASP A 195 -7.47 13.25 21.71
CA ASP A 195 -8.42 12.72 22.71
C ASP A 195 -9.42 11.76 22.04
N ALA A 196 -10.10 10.93 22.83
CA ALA A 196 -10.98 9.87 22.35
C ALA A 196 -12.13 10.39 21.47
N ASP A 197 -12.74 11.50 21.86
CA ASP A 197 -13.88 12.10 21.12
C ASP A 197 -13.42 12.65 19.76
N THR A 198 -12.28 13.35 19.75
CA THR A 198 -11.66 13.87 18.52
C THR A 198 -11.20 12.73 17.61
N ALA A 199 -10.60 11.67 18.18
CA ALA A 199 -10.17 10.49 17.43
C ALA A 199 -11.36 9.78 16.76
N LEU A 200 -12.44 9.59 17.49
CA LEU A 200 -13.67 8.98 16.98
C LEU A 200 -14.32 9.85 15.90
N ALA A 201 -14.45 11.16 16.14
CA ALA A 201 -15.05 12.10 15.19
C ALA A 201 -14.25 12.16 13.87
N TRP A 202 -12.91 12.16 13.94
CA TRP A 202 -12.05 12.12 12.75
C TRP A 202 -12.19 10.80 11.98
N THR A 203 -12.20 9.69 12.70
CA THR A 203 -12.36 8.35 12.12
C THR A 203 -13.69 8.19 11.40
N LEU A 204 -14.80 8.62 12.01
CA LEU A 204 -16.13 8.53 11.41
C LEU A 204 -16.39 9.63 10.37
N GLY A 205 -15.61 10.70 10.37
CA GLY A 205 -15.70 11.81 9.42
C GLY A 205 -14.76 11.63 8.22
N THR A 206 -13.55 12.13 8.32
CA THR A 206 -12.58 12.17 7.21
C THR A 206 -12.11 10.78 6.79
N ASP A 207 -11.76 9.91 7.75
CA ASP A 207 -11.30 8.56 7.42
C ASP A 207 -12.43 7.72 6.81
N GLN A 208 -13.68 7.89 7.26
CA GLN A 208 -14.81 7.15 6.69
C GLN A 208 -15.11 7.58 5.25
N ARG A 209 -15.09 8.88 4.95
CA ARG A 209 -15.25 9.36 3.55
C ARG A 209 -14.18 8.78 2.62
N ASN A 210 -12.93 8.74 3.10
CA ASN A 210 -11.84 8.14 2.35
C ASN A 210 -12.02 6.61 2.21
N ALA A 211 -12.52 5.94 3.26
CA ALA A 211 -12.78 4.51 3.25
C ALA A 211 -13.85 4.14 2.22
N ASP A 212 -14.95 4.88 2.14
CA ASP A 212 -16.04 4.66 1.18
C ASP A 212 -15.55 4.81 -0.26
N LEU A 213 -14.72 5.85 -0.50
CA LEU A 213 -14.10 6.07 -1.80
C LEU A 213 -13.19 4.90 -2.21
N VAL A 214 -12.38 4.41 -1.27
CA VAL A 214 -11.44 3.30 -1.51
C VAL A 214 -12.18 1.98 -1.65
N ALA A 215 -13.22 1.72 -0.84
CA ALA A 215 -14.03 0.50 -0.90
C ALA A 215 -14.67 0.30 -2.28
N ALA A 216 -15.09 1.36 -2.94
CA ALA A 216 -15.61 1.31 -4.30
C ALA A 216 -14.59 0.82 -5.34
N THR A 217 -13.29 0.85 -5.03
CA THR A 217 -12.22 0.39 -5.94
C THR A 217 -11.90 -1.11 -5.80
N ARG A 218 -12.41 -1.77 -4.76
CA ARG A 218 -12.13 -3.20 -4.45
C ARG A 218 -12.28 -4.14 -5.65
N PRO A 219 -13.31 -4.02 -6.53
CA PRO A 219 -13.46 -4.90 -7.69
C PRO A 219 -12.35 -4.79 -8.74
N ARG A 220 -11.47 -3.78 -8.63
CA ARG A 220 -10.36 -3.52 -9.56
C ARG A 220 -9.04 -4.16 -9.10
N ALA A 221 -9.03 -4.77 -7.91
CA ALA A 221 -7.86 -5.48 -7.39
C ALA A 221 -7.72 -6.86 -8.06
N ASP A 222 -6.48 -7.30 -8.23
CA ASP A 222 -6.16 -8.63 -8.75
C ASP A 222 -6.33 -9.71 -7.67
N LEU A 223 -6.18 -9.33 -6.40
CA LEU A 223 -6.36 -10.18 -5.24
C LEU A 223 -7.02 -9.41 -4.10
N VAL A 224 -7.94 -10.08 -3.40
CA VAL A 224 -8.49 -9.59 -2.13
C VAL A 224 -7.87 -10.38 -0.99
N VAL A 225 -7.16 -9.67 -0.09
CA VAL A 225 -6.59 -10.25 1.13
C VAL A 225 -7.70 -10.26 2.19
N PRO A 226 -8.09 -11.43 2.69
CA PRO A 226 -9.24 -11.54 3.57
C PRO A 226 -8.96 -11.04 4.99
N ASP A 227 -10.02 -10.68 5.70
CA ASP A 227 -10.02 -10.25 7.10
C ASP A 227 -9.25 -11.19 8.02
N THR A 228 -9.38 -12.50 7.82
CA THR A 228 -8.70 -13.53 8.63
C THR A 228 -7.18 -13.36 8.61
N VAL A 229 -6.59 -13.10 7.45
CA VAL A 229 -5.14 -12.84 7.32
C VAL A 229 -4.78 -11.51 7.95
N LEU A 230 -5.56 -10.45 7.68
CA LEU A 230 -5.27 -9.10 8.18
C LEU A 230 -5.37 -8.99 9.71
N ARG A 231 -6.18 -9.83 10.34
CA ARG A 231 -6.27 -9.90 11.81
C ARG A 231 -5.13 -10.69 12.41
N SER A 232 -4.72 -11.80 11.80
CA SER A 232 -3.60 -12.59 12.30
C SER A 232 -2.27 -11.86 12.28
N ILE A 233 -2.05 -10.95 11.32
CA ILE A 233 -0.84 -10.15 11.23
C ILE A 233 -0.88 -8.87 12.08
N GLY A 234 -2.06 -8.40 12.47
CA GLY A 234 -2.25 -7.16 13.24
C GLY A 234 -2.30 -7.35 14.75
N ASP A 235 -2.27 -8.59 15.24
CA ASP A 235 -2.29 -8.94 16.66
C ASP A 235 -1.02 -9.73 17.01
N PRO A 236 0.03 -9.08 17.57
CA PRO A 236 1.27 -9.76 17.93
C PRO A 236 1.09 -10.80 19.07
N GLU A 237 -0.04 -10.78 19.77
CA GLU A 237 -0.34 -11.76 20.84
C GLU A 237 -0.99 -13.06 20.30
N ALA A 238 -1.48 -13.06 19.05
CA ALA A 238 -2.08 -14.25 18.44
C ALA A 238 -1.05 -15.31 17.95
N THR A 239 0.25 -15.03 18.07
CA THR A 239 1.33 -15.92 17.54
C THR A 239 1.98 -16.77 18.64
N THR A 240 1.48 -16.74 19.88
CA THR A 240 1.95 -17.58 21.00
C THR A 240 0.80 -18.43 21.54
N GLY A 241 0.43 -19.43 20.75
CA GLY A 241 -0.54 -20.45 21.14
C GLY A 241 -0.19 -21.78 20.49
#